data_97f913c3b250d7dfab1c2d9806718212
#
_entry.id   97f913c3b250d7dfab1c2d9806718212
#
_cell.length_a   1.000
_cell.length_b   1.000
_cell.length_c   1.000
_cell.angle_alpha   90.00
_cell.angle_beta   90.00
_cell.angle_gamma   90.00
#
_symmetry.space_group_name_H-M   'P 1'
#
loop_
_entity.id
_entity.type
_entity.pdbx_description
1 polymer ?
#
loop_
_entity_poly.entity_id
_entity_poly.type
_entity_poly.pdbx_seq_one_letter_code
_entity_poly.pdbx_strand_id
1 'polypeptide(L)'
;MRTIAAVAAVLLLAGCKASAPAETTQQLMKNKVDPASKVYFDAVQYISDETGEHDIKPQTDADWEKVRKAAADLQEYGKQLQGDDYAKGRNPDWVKFSQAMVDVSKEAEQAAKGKNVDKVFEVSGTIYSVCSACHMAYPLPVPPAASGTPAPSPSA
;
A
#
# COMPACT_ATOMS: atom_id res chain seq x y z
N MET A 1 72.68 -14.72 12.52
CA MET A 1 71.43 -15.16 11.85
C MET A 1 70.32 -14.29 12.39
N ARG A 2 69.88 -13.33 11.57
CA ARG A 2 68.82 -12.38 11.93
C ARG A 2 67.58 -12.74 11.13
N THR A 3 66.50 -13.24 11.77
CA THR A 3 65.24 -13.55 11.22
C THR A 3 64.36 -12.29 11.26
N ILE A 4 64.00 -11.75 10.09
CA ILE A 4 63.09 -10.63 9.93
C ILE A 4 61.68 -11.21 9.81
N ALA A 5 60.86 -10.96 10.83
CA ALA A 5 59.42 -11.29 10.78
C ALA A 5 58.64 -10.17 10.07
N ALA A 6 58.14 -10.48 8.90
CA ALA A 6 57.24 -9.58 8.14
C ALA A 6 55.83 -9.67 8.70
N VAL A 7 55.36 -8.61 9.32
CA VAL A 7 53.97 -8.46 9.76
C VAL A 7 53.15 -7.93 8.57
N ALA A 8 52.33 -8.79 8.01
CA ALA A 8 51.34 -8.40 6.98
C ALA A 8 50.13 -7.74 7.64
N ALA A 9 49.96 -6.43 7.50
CA ALA A 9 48.80 -5.69 7.93
C ALA A 9 47.67 -5.88 6.90
N VAL A 10 46.65 -6.68 7.25
CA VAL A 10 45.41 -6.80 6.45
C VAL A 10 44.53 -5.60 6.75
N LEU A 11 44.48 -4.66 5.83
CA LEU A 11 43.50 -3.55 5.84
C LEU A 11 42.12 -4.08 5.48
N LEU A 12 41.25 -4.24 6.49
CA LEU A 12 39.83 -4.48 6.32
C LEU A 12 39.17 -3.18 5.80
N LEU A 13 38.92 -3.09 4.48
CA LEU A 13 38.06 -2.09 3.87
C LEU A 13 36.62 -2.38 4.29
N ALA A 14 36.20 -1.76 5.38
CA ALA A 14 34.74 -1.67 5.70
C ALA A 14 34.07 -0.82 4.64
N GLY A 15 33.57 -1.48 3.58
CA GLY A 15 32.77 -0.85 2.57
C GLY A 15 31.47 -0.33 3.21
N CYS A 16 31.33 0.99 3.36
CA CYS A 16 30.06 1.63 3.62
C CYS A 16 29.12 1.25 2.45
N LYS A 17 28.21 0.29 2.68
CA LYS A 17 27.06 0.12 1.80
C LYS A 17 26.27 1.43 1.88
N ALA A 18 26.35 2.26 0.85
CA ALA A 18 25.41 3.35 0.67
C ALA A 18 24.02 2.68 0.64
N SER A 19 23.20 2.92 1.67
CA SER A 19 21.81 2.53 1.66
C SER A 19 21.16 3.20 0.45
N ALA A 20 20.46 2.42 -0.39
CA ALA A 20 19.62 3.00 -1.42
C ALA A 20 18.71 4.06 -0.76
N PRO A 21 18.43 5.20 -1.44
CA PRO A 21 17.54 6.20 -0.88
C PRO A 21 16.23 5.54 -0.46
N ALA A 22 15.81 5.79 0.79
CA ALA A 22 14.58 5.25 1.31
C ALA A 22 13.41 5.62 0.38
N GLU A 23 12.57 4.64 0.04
CA GLU A 23 11.36 4.86 -0.77
C GLU A 23 10.48 5.90 -0.07
N THR A 24 10.06 6.94 -0.77
CA THR A 24 9.17 7.96 -0.20
C THR A 24 7.78 7.38 0.04
N THR A 25 7.00 7.98 0.96
CA THR A 25 5.59 7.60 1.18
C THR A 25 4.79 7.60 -0.13
N GLN A 26 5.00 8.61 -0.98
CA GLN A 26 4.32 8.70 -2.27
C GLN A 26 4.70 7.56 -3.22
N GLN A 27 5.97 7.16 -3.24
CA GLN A 27 6.42 6.01 -4.03
C GLN A 27 5.86 4.70 -3.49
N LEU A 28 5.84 4.50 -2.17
CA LEU A 28 5.22 3.34 -1.55
C LEU A 28 3.73 3.25 -1.92
N MET A 29 2.99 4.36 -1.81
CA MET A 29 1.57 4.40 -2.19
C MET A 29 1.36 4.05 -3.66
N LYS A 30 2.07 4.74 -4.56
CA LYS A 30 1.90 4.57 -6.01
C LYS A 30 2.34 3.20 -6.53
N ASN A 31 3.46 2.68 -6.01
CA ASN A 31 4.11 1.50 -6.60
C ASN A 31 3.69 0.19 -5.92
N LYS A 32 3.14 0.26 -4.71
CA LYS A 32 2.83 -0.93 -3.90
C LYS A 32 1.41 -0.93 -3.36
N VAL A 33 1.02 0.11 -2.63
CA VAL A 33 -0.30 0.15 -1.97
C VAL A 33 -1.43 0.22 -3.01
N ASP A 34 -1.35 1.15 -3.97
CA ASP A 34 -2.37 1.30 -5.00
C ASP A 34 -2.55 0.02 -5.85
N PRO A 35 -1.49 -0.61 -6.40
CA PRO A 35 -1.66 -1.87 -7.13
C PRO A 35 -2.27 -3.00 -6.30
N ALA A 36 -1.86 -3.15 -5.03
CA ALA A 36 -2.42 -4.18 -4.15
C ALA A 36 -3.88 -3.90 -3.82
N SER A 37 -4.23 -2.65 -3.52
CA SER A 37 -5.63 -2.27 -3.24
C SER A 37 -6.53 -2.50 -4.45
N LYS A 38 -6.07 -2.19 -5.66
CA LYS A 38 -6.83 -2.46 -6.90
C LYS A 38 -7.11 -3.95 -7.10
N VAL A 39 -6.11 -4.82 -6.88
CA VAL A 39 -6.35 -6.28 -6.97
C VAL A 39 -7.45 -6.72 -6.01
N TYR A 40 -7.50 -6.16 -4.80
CA TYR A 40 -8.52 -6.51 -3.82
C TYR A 40 -9.90 -5.93 -4.19
N PHE A 41 -9.97 -4.66 -4.59
CA PHE A 41 -11.22 -3.99 -4.98
C PHE A 41 -11.85 -4.57 -6.24
N ASP A 42 -11.02 -4.95 -7.21
CA ASP A 42 -11.49 -5.50 -8.49
C ASP A 42 -11.87 -6.99 -8.38
N ALA A 43 -11.58 -7.64 -7.24
CA ALA A 43 -11.83 -9.07 -7.07
C ALA A 43 -13.31 -9.45 -6.96
N VAL A 44 -14.14 -8.58 -6.36
CA VAL A 44 -15.57 -8.77 -6.22
C VAL A 44 -16.29 -7.47 -6.55
N GLN A 45 -17.15 -7.51 -7.57
CA GLN A 45 -17.97 -6.38 -7.98
C GLN A 45 -19.38 -6.86 -8.35
N TYR A 46 -20.38 -6.11 -7.93
CA TYR A 46 -21.76 -6.26 -8.36
C TYR A 46 -22.08 -5.14 -9.36
N ILE A 47 -22.30 -5.51 -10.62
CA ILE A 47 -22.47 -4.56 -11.71
C ILE A 47 -23.91 -4.63 -12.20
N SER A 48 -24.58 -3.48 -12.29
CA SER A 48 -25.88 -3.33 -12.94
C SER A 48 -25.74 -2.26 -14.01
N ASP A 49 -25.89 -2.64 -15.27
CA ASP A 49 -25.79 -1.75 -16.41
C ASP A 49 -26.89 -2.06 -17.47
N GLU A 50 -26.79 -1.44 -18.64
CA GLU A 50 -27.77 -1.61 -19.73
C GLU A 50 -27.86 -3.06 -20.25
N THR A 51 -26.86 -3.90 -19.98
CA THR A 51 -26.82 -5.32 -20.38
C THR A 51 -27.42 -6.25 -19.32
N GLY A 52 -27.71 -5.72 -18.13
CA GLY A 52 -28.28 -6.46 -17.00
C GLY A 52 -27.41 -6.45 -15.74
N GLU A 53 -27.70 -7.41 -14.87
CA GLU A 53 -26.91 -7.63 -13.63
C GLU A 53 -25.87 -8.71 -13.87
N HIS A 54 -24.63 -8.43 -13.47
CA HIS A 54 -23.53 -9.40 -13.54
C HIS A 54 -22.51 -9.16 -12.44
N ASP A 55 -21.91 -10.26 -11.97
CA ASP A 55 -20.97 -10.25 -10.86
C ASP A 55 -19.58 -10.61 -11.33
N ILE A 56 -18.59 -9.87 -10.85
CA ILE A 56 -17.19 -10.27 -10.89
C ILE A 56 -16.86 -10.93 -9.54
N LYS A 57 -16.25 -12.11 -9.58
CA LYS A 57 -15.80 -12.84 -8.40
C LYS A 57 -14.70 -13.83 -8.75
N PRO A 58 -13.78 -14.16 -7.83
CA PRO A 58 -12.75 -15.18 -8.06
C PRO A 58 -13.38 -16.53 -8.39
N GLN A 59 -12.92 -17.18 -9.45
CA GLN A 59 -13.46 -18.44 -9.94
C GLN A 59 -12.57 -19.65 -9.59
N THR A 60 -11.27 -19.41 -9.42
CA THR A 60 -10.27 -20.45 -9.18
C THR A 60 -9.52 -20.22 -7.89
N ASP A 61 -8.86 -21.28 -7.40
CA ASP A 61 -7.97 -21.16 -6.23
C ASP A 61 -6.84 -20.16 -6.47
N ALA A 62 -6.37 -20.07 -7.69
CA ALA A 62 -5.34 -19.10 -8.08
C ALA A 62 -5.87 -17.65 -8.01
N ASP A 63 -7.14 -17.41 -8.34
CA ASP A 63 -7.74 -16.07 -8.19
C ASP A 63 -7.89 -15.72 -6.72
N TRP A 64 -8.39 -16.63 -5.89
CA TRP A 64 -8.49 -16.43 -4.45
C TRP A 64 -7.13 -16.16 -3.80
N GLU A 65 -6.09 -16.85 -4.25
CA GLU A 65 -4.73 -16.63 -3.76
C GLU A 65 -4.20 -15.23 -4.13
N LYS A 66 -4.52 -14.71 -5.32
CA LYS A 66 -4.21 -13.32 -5.69
C LYS A 66 -4.87 -12.31 -4.74
N VAL A 67 -6.16 -12.51 -4.44
CA VAL A 67 -6.90 -11.64 -3.51
C VAL A 67 -6.30 -11.72 -2.11
N ARG A 68 -6.03 -12.93 -1.63
CA ARG A 68 -5.39 -13.16 -0.33
C ARG A 68 -4.04 -12.48 -0.24
N LYS A 69 -3.21 -12.65 -1.28
CA LYS A 69 -1.88 -12.02 -1.33
C LYS A 69 -1.97 -10.51 -1.33
N ALA A 70 -2.88 -9.93 -2.07
CA ALA A 70 -3.10 -8.48 -2.09
C ALA A 70 -3.43 -7.94 -0.69
N ALA A 71 -4.30 -8.62 0.05
CA ALA A 71 -4.63 -8.26 1.44
C ALA A 71 -3.42 -8.40 2.38
N ALA A 72 -2.62 -9.47 2.23
CA ALA A 72 -1.40 -9.66 3.01
C ALA A 72 -0.34 -8.58 2.69
N ASP A 73 -0.21 -8.21 1.43
CA ASP A 73 0.69 -7.13 1.01
C ASP A 73 0.26 -5.78 1.62
N LEU A 74 -1.04 -5.45 1.59
CA LEU A 74 -1.58 -4.24 2.23
C LEU A 74 -1.31 -4.22 3.74
N GLN A 75 -1.43 -5.37 4.41
CA GLN A 75 -1.08 -5.49 5.83
C GLN A 75 0.40 -5.17 6.07
N GLU A 76 1.29 -5.69 5.22
CA GLU A 76 2.73 -5.45 5.33
C GLU A 76 3.07 -3.98 5.06
N TYR A 77 2.46 -3.35 4.07
CA TYR A 77 2.66 -1.92 3.79
C TYR A 77 2.14 -1.03 4.93
N GLY A 78 1.03 -1.41 5.56
CA GLY A 78 0.55 -0.74 6.76
C GLY A 78 1.55 -0.79 7.91
N LYS A 79 2.24 -1.92 8.11
CA LYS A 79 3.33 -2.05 9.10
C LYS A 79 4.55 -1.20 8.72
N GLN A 80 4.93 -1.18 7.44
CA GLN A 80 6.04 -0.34 6.97
C GLN A 80 5.78 1.14 7.26
N LEU A 81 4.55 1.62 7.05
CA LEU A 81 4.15 3.00 7.34
C LEU A 81 4.29 3.39 8.82
N GLN A 82 4.32 2.43 9.74
CA GLN A 82 4.55 2.67 11.18
C GLN A 82 6.04 2.79 11.53
N GLY A 83 6.93 2.37 10.64
CA GLY A 83 8.37 2.43 10.86
C GLY A 83 8.91 3.86 10.83
N ASP A 84 10.09 4.05 11.43
CA ASP A 84 10.74 5.37 11.55
C ASP A 84 10.96 6.06 10.20
N ASP A 85 11.18 5.32 9.12
CA ASP A 85 11.36 5.88 7.78
C ASP A 85 10.14 6.67 7.30
N TYR A 86 8.94 6.33 7.79
CA TYR A 86 7.67 6.94 7.38
C TYR A 86 6.99 7.72 8.51
N ALA A 87 7.14 7.29 9.77
CA ALA A 87 6.42 7.85 10.91
C ALA A 87 7.18 9.00 11.60
N LYS A 88 8.50 9.04 11.48
CA LYS A 88 9.36 10.04 12.16
C LYS A 88 8.96 11.47 11.80
N GLY A 89 8.69 12.26 12.82
CA GLY A 89 8.30 13.66 12.65
C GLY A 89 6.86 13.91 12.25
N ARG A 90 6.04 12.85 12.15
CA ARG A 90 4.59 12.96 11.88
C ARG A 90 3.79 13.01 13.16
N ASN A 91 2.53 13.48 13.04
CA ASN A 91 1.57 13.44 14.13
C ASN A 91 1.32 11.98 14.57
N PRO A 92 1.10 11.67 15.86
CA PRO A 92 0.78 10.33 16.38
C PRO A 92 -0.40 9.63 15.67
N ASP A 93 -1.31 10.38 15.07
CA ASP A 93 -2.43 9.82 14.30
C ASP A 93 -1.97 9.06 13.04
N TRP A 94 -0.78 9.37 12.51
CA TRP A 94 -0.19 8.62 11.42
C TRP A 94 -0.09 7.11 11.73
N VAL A 95 0.42 6.78 12.91
CA VAL A 95 0.54 5.39 13.37
C VAL A 95 -0.84 4.75 13.55
N LYS A 96 -1.84 5.49 14.04
CA LYS A 96 -3.21 5.00 14.20
C LYS A 96 -3.85 4.64 12.85
N PHE A 97 -3.72 5.51 11.84
CA PHE A 97 -4.21 5.22 10.48
C PHE A 97 -3.49 4.03 9.86
N SER A 98 -2.17 3.97 10.02
CA SER A 98 -1.38 2.84 9.53
C SER A 98 -1.77 1.54 10.23
N GLN A 99 -2.07 1.58 11.53
CA GLN A 99 -2.57 0.41 12.27
C GLN A 99 -3.98 0.00 11.80
N ALA A 100 -4.86 0.96 11.55
CA ALA A 100 -6.19 0.67 11.01
C ALA A 100 -6.09 -0.04 9.64
N MET A 101 -5.14 0.36 8.78
CA MET A 101 -4.85 -0.33 7.54
C MET A 101 -4.37 -1.77 7.78
N VAL A 102 -3.49 -2.00 8.76
CA VAL A 102 -3.06 -3.36 9.13
C VAL A 102 -4.24 -4.21 9.57
N ASP A 103 -5.11 -3.67 10.41
CA ASP A 103 -6.20 -4.44 11.01
C ASP A 103 -7.29 -4.80 9.98
N VAL A 104 -7.71 -3.84 9.15
CA VAL A 104 -8.68 -4.13 8.08
C VAL A 104 -8.09 -5.09 7.03
N SER A 105 -6.79 -5.02 6.75
CA SER A 105 -6.14 -5.94 5.81
C SER A 105 -6.04 -7.37 6.36
N LYS A 106 -5.98 -7.56 7.68
CA LYS A 106 -6.10 -8.90 8.29
C LYS A 106 -7.49 -9.49 8.06
N GLU A 107 -8.54 -8.69 8.24
CA GLU A 107 -9.91 -9.13 7.95
C GLU A 107 -10.06 -9.48 6.47
N ALA A 108 -9.50 -8.65 5.60
CA ALA A 108 -9.49 -8.87 4.16
C ALA A 108 -8.80 -10.19 3.78
N GLU A 109 -7.65 -10.49 4.38
CA GLU A 109 -6.94 -11.75 4.18
C GLU A 109 -7.77 -12.95 4.65
N GLN A 110 -8.44 -12.86 5.80
CA GLN A 110 -9.30 -13.92 6.31
C GLN A 110 -10.53 -14.15 5.41
N ALA A 111 -11.15 -13.09 4.91
CA ALA A 111 -12.26 -13.18 3.97
C ALA A 111 -11.84 -13.91 2.68
N ALA A 112 -10.67 -13.58 2.12
CA ALA A 112 -10.11 -14.22 0.94
C ALA A 112 -9.73 -15.70 1.20
N LYS A 113 -9.13 -16.01 2.35
CA LYS A 113 -8.84 -17.41 2.77
C LYS A 113 -10.09 -18.25 2.88
N GLY A 114 -11.16 -17.68 3.43
CA GLY A 114 -12.47 -18.32 3.53
C GLY A 114 -13.25 -18.38 2.23
N LYS A 115 -12.72 -17.78 1.14
CA LYS A 115 -13.40 -17.66 -0.16
C LYS A 115 -14.82 -17.08 -0.03
N ASN A 116 -15.00 -16.16 0.90
CA ASN A 116 -16.28 -15.55 1.20
C ASN A 116 -16.46 -14.28 0.36
N VAL A 117 -17.21 -14.40 -0.73
CA VAL A 117 -17.45 -13.33 -1.71
C VAL A 117 -18.05 -12.09 -1.05
N ASP A 118 -19.12 -12.27 -0.27
CA ASP A 118 -19.83 -11.16 0.37
C ASP A 118 -18.94 -10.43 1.37
N LYS A 119 -18.14 -11.19 2.13
CA LYS A 119 -17.20 -10.61 3.10
C LYS A 119 -16.06 -9.86 2.43
N VAL A 120 -15.54 -10.35 1.29
CA VAL A 120 -14.55 -9.61 0.50
C VAL A 120 -15.11 -8.27 0.03
N PHE A 121 -16.35 -8.27 -0.48
CA PHE A 121 -17.03 -7.03 -0.90
C PHE A 121 -17.23 -6.07 0.28
N GLU A 122 -17.75 -6.53 1.41
CA GLU A 122 -17.96 -5.71 2.62
C GLU A 122 -16.64 -5.07 3.09
N VAL A 123 -15.58 -5.88 3.20
CA VAL A 123 -14.28 -5.41 3.68
C VAL A 123 -13.62 -4.45 2.69
N SER A 124 -13.90 -4.56 1.39
CA SER A 124 -13.45 -3.57 0.40
C SER A 124 -13.93 -2.16 0.75
N GLY A 125 -15.20 -2.00 1.14
CA GLY A 125 -15.75 -0.72 1.61
C GLY A 125 -15.05 -0.20 2.86
N THR A 126 -14.69 -1.11 3.77
CA THR A 126 -13.96 -0.74 4.99
C THR A 126 -12.53 -0.29 4.68
N ILE A 127 -11.81 -1.00 3.80
CA ILE A 127 -10.48 -0.58 3.31
C ILE A 127 -10.55 0.81 2.69
N TYR A 128 -11.53 1.04 1.80
CA TYR A 128 -11.73 2.36 1.19
C TYR A 128 -11.92 3.46 2.23
N SER A 129 -12.72 3.20 3.26
CA SER A 129 -12.99 4.16 4.35
C SER A 129 -11.72 4.49 5.14
N VAL A 130 -10.89 3.49 5.46
CA VAL A 130 -9.60 3.68 6.16
C VAL A 130 -8.64 4.51 5.29
N CYS A 131 -8.52 4.19 4.00
CA CYS A 131 -7.68 4.94 3.06
C CYS A 131 -8.15 6.40 2.95
N SER A 132 -9.45 6.63 2.80
CA SER A 132 -10.04 7.95 2.67
C SER A 132 -9.82 8.80 3.94
N ALA A 133 -10.00 8.22 5.13
CA ALA A 133 -9.79 8.91 6.39
C ALA A 133 -8.32 9.36 6.56
N CYS A 134 -7.37 8.49 6.22
CA CYS A 134 -5.95 8.83 6.24
C CYS A 134 -5.62 9.95 5.25
N HIS A 135 -6.12 9.85 4.00
CA HIS A 135 -5.85 10.86 2.97
C HIS A 135 -6.53 12.21 3.24
N MET A 136 -7.64 12.24 3.98
CA MET A 136 -8.22 13.50 4.48
C MET A 136 -7.32 14.17 5.53
N ALA A 137 -6.71 13.39 6.42
CA ALA A 137 -5.78 13.90 7.44
C ALA A 137 -4.41 14.26 6.87
N TYR A 138 -3.99 13.58 5.83
CA TYR A 138 -2.70 13.74 5.13
C TYR A 138 -2.96 13.89 3.62
N PRO A 139 -3.44 15.06 3.17
CA PRO A 139 -3.80 15.26 1.77
C PRO A 139 -2.58 15.13 0.87
N LEU A 140 -2.81 14.59 -0.32
CA LEU A 140 -1.76 14.52 -1.35
C LEU A 140 -1.36 15.94 -1.77
N PRO A 141 -0.08 16.18 -2.11
CA PRO A 141 0.32 17.44 -2.72
C PRO A 141 -0.50 17.64 -4.01
N VAL A 142 -1.28 18.72 -4.03
CA VAL A 142 -1.98 19.10 -5.26
C VAL A 142 -0.90 19.55 -6.25
N PRO A 143 -0.82 18.97 -7.46
CA PRO A 143 0.05 19.52 -8.50
C PRO A 143 -0.29 21.01 -8.67
N PRO A 144 0.70 21.89 -8.87
CA PRO A 144 0.38 23.28 -9.19
C PRO A 144 -0.59 23.27 -10.36
N ALA A 145 -1.74 23.93 -10.18
CA ALA A 145 -2.75 24.05 -11.21
C ALA A 145 -2.06 24.52 -12.48
N ALA A 146 -2.19 23.74 -13.57
CA ALA A 146 -1.72 24.19 -14.87
C ALA A 146 -2.40 25.54 -15.12
N SER A 147 -1.62 26.61 -15.08
CA SER A 147 -2.11 27.97 -15.26
C SER A 147 -2.71 28.08 -16.65
N GLY A 148 -4.01 28.09 -16.76
CA GLY A 148 -4.68 28.43 -17.99
C GLY A 148 -5.73 27.46 -18.50
N THR A 149 -6.87 27.38 -17.84
CA THR A 149 -8.17 27.30 -18.52
C THR A 149 -9.24 27.63 -17.46
N PRO A 150 -9.98 28.74 -17.59
CA PRO A 150 -11.13 28.99 -16.73
C PRO A 150 -12.17 27.88 -16.94
N ALA A 151 -12.69 27.33 -15.84
CA ALA A 151 -13.80 26.40 -15.90
C ALA A 151 -14.99 27.07 -16.63
N PRO A 152 -15.71 26.37 -17.52
CA PRO A 152 -16.91 26.89 -18.13
C PRO A 152 -17.92 27.21 -17.02
N SER A 153 -18.40 28.47 -17.01
CA SER A 153 -19.49 28.89 -16.12
C SER A 153 -20.73 28.08 -16.42
N PRO A 154 -21.45 27.61 -15.38
CA PRO A 154 -22.76 26.99 -15.63
C PRO A 154 -23.69 28.06 -16.24
N SER A 155 -24.15 27.80 -17.46
CA SER A 155 -25.20 28.60 -18.11
C SER A 155 -26.53 28.44 -17.35
N ALA A 156 -27.09 29.59 -16.99
CA ALA A 156 -28.40 29.72 -16.37
C ALA A 156 -29.54 29.21 -17.31
#